data_175dc292572377df43e95c955566187e
#
_entry.id   175dc292572377df43e95c955566187e
#
_cell.length_a   1.000
_cell.length_b   1.000
_cell.length_c   1.000
_cell.angle_alpha   90.00
_cell.angle_beta   90.00
_cell.angle_gamma   90.00
#
_symmetry.space_group_name_H-M   'P 1'
#
loop_
_entity.id
_entity.type
_entity.pdbx_description
1 polymer ?
#
loop_
_entity_poly.entity_id
_entity_poly.type
_entity_poly.pdbx_seq_one_letter_code
_entity_poly.pdbx_strand_id
1 'polypeptide(L)'
;MAPKDDQDAEFANIVAKLDTVQAPFVQGQNLVFTAKNTARHIGIAFEHEEYKTIHSFKIRNIYDADYKVQESLQFFIIKLPKDVQVVRYRLIIDGLWTTDPYNSNKTYSEKCGVLVSQVDANRSIPFVTEQKKDGRVHFVYKGTKGQQIRLGGSFTNWDSWIYTMRETTPGIYEFDLPLPPGTYQYAFYNGMNTIVDRTNPIRCYAPDGKQASQITVN
;
A
#
# COMPACT_ATOMS: atom_id res chain seq x y z
N MET A 1 12.40 3.09 17.46
CA MET A 1 12.88 4.10 16.49
C MET A 1 13.77 3.35 15.54
N ALA A 2 13.34 3.14 14.28
CA ALA A 2 14.15 2.43 13.28
C ALA A 2 15.44 3.23 13.01
N PRO A 3 16.57 2.58 12.73
CA PRO A 3 17.80 3.26 12.37
C PRO A 3 17.60 4.21 11.20
N LYS A 4 18.33 5.32 11.16
CA LYS A 4 18.23 6.35 10.11
C LYS A 4 18.56 5.76 8.73
N ASP A 5 19.45 4.79 8.68
CA ASP A 5 19.86 4.07 7.45
C ASP A 5 18.72 3.27 6.78
N ASP A 6 17.83 2.64 7.56
CA ASP A 6 16.68 1.89 7.00
C ASP A 6 15.66 2.82 6.34
N GLN A 7 15.51 4.04 6.87
CA GLN A 7 14.57 5.04 6.33
C GLN A 7 15.08 5.64 5.02
N ASP A 8 16.37 5.87 4.92
CA ASP A 8 17.00 6.39 3.71
C ASP A 8 16.99 5.33 2.59
N ALA A 9 17.16 4.05 2.94
CA ALA A 9 17.05 2.93 2.01
C ALA A 9 15.61 2.72 1.49
N GLU A 10 14.59 2.84 2.36
CA GLU A 10 13.18 2.76 1.95
C GLU A 10 12.82 3.91 1.01
N PHE A 11 13.22 5.14 1.35
CA PHE A 11 13.02 6.32 0.51
C PHE A 11 13.67 6.16 -0.86
N ALA A 12 14.93 5.72 -0.92
CA ALA A 12 15.65 5.49 -2.18
C ALA A 12 14.97 4.42 -3.04
N ASN A 13 14.46 3.34 -2.42
CA ASN A 13 13.73 2.27 -3.11
C ASN A 13 12.40 2.78 -3.68
N ILE A 14 11.67 3.64 -2.95
CA ILE A 14 10.44 4.26 -3.47
C ILE A 14 10.79 5.10 -4.69
N VAL A 15 11.75 6.01 -4.57
CA VAL A 15 12.16 6.91 -5.66
C VAL A 15 12.63 6.13 -6.89
N ALA A 16 13.39 5.04 -6.70
CA ALA A 16 13.89 4.22 -7.82
C ALA A 16 12.77 3.58 -8.66
N LYS A 17 11.61 3.32 -8.06
CA LYS A 17 10.45 2.70 -8.71
C LYS A 17 9.44 3.71 -9.27
N LEU A 18 9.66 5.02 -9.09
CA LEU A 18 8.80 6.04 -9.67
C LEU A 18 9.13 6.21 -11.16
N ASP A 19 8.28 5.69 -12.02
CA ASP A 19 8.41 5.72 -13.47
C ASP A 19 7.23 6.41 -14.17
N THR A 20 6.10 6.58 -13.48
CA THR A 20 4.87 7.16 -14.04
C THR A 20 4.21 8.13 -13.07
N VAL A 21 3.46 9.08 -13.62
CA VAL A 21 2.58 9.97 -12.85
C VAL A 21 1.27 9.26 -12.59
N GLN A 22 0.87 9.19 -11.32
CA GLN A 22 -0.35 8.50 -10.89
C GLN A 22 -1.00 9.20 -9.69
N ALA A 23 -2.20 8.77 -9.33
CA ALA A 23 -2.85 9.21 -8.10
C ALA A 23 -1.96 8.91 -6.88
N PRO A 24 -2.04 9.74 -5.83
CA PRO A 24 -1.28 9.51 -4.62
C PRO A 24 -1.54 8.12 -4.03
N PHE A 25 -0.50 7.50 -3.54
CA PHE A 25 -0.56 6.14 -3.00
C PHE A 25 0.29 6.00 -1.75
N VAL A 26 -0.08 5.02 -0.92
CA VAL A 26 0.67 4.69 0.30
C VAL A 26 1.62 3.54 -0.01
N GLN A 27 2.89 3.69 0.38
CA GLN A 27 3.89 2.63 0.33
C GLN A 27 4.61 2.55 1.68
N GLY A 28 4.38 1.45 2.40
CA GLY A 28 4.85 1.30 3.78
C GLY A 28 4.25 2.36 4.71
N GLN A 29 5.11 3.17 5.32
CA GLN A 29 4.70 4.30 6.15
C GLN A 29 4.75 5.65 5.42
N ASN A 30 4.92 5.63 4.11
CA ASN A 30 5.09 6.83 3.30
C ASN A 30 3.88 7.04 2.38
N LEU A 31 3.47 8.29 2.25
CA LEU A 31 2.51 8.75 1.26
C LEU A 31 3.26 9.42 0.12
N VAL A 32 3.05 8.94 -1.09
CA VAL A 32 3.78 9.33 -2.30
C VAL A 32 2.86 10.10 -3.22
N PHE A 33 3.33 11.25 -3.67
CA PHE A 33 2.67 12.12 -4.63
C PHE A 33 3.54 12.23 -5.88
N THR A 34 2.92 12.20 -7.05
CA THR A 34 3.59 12.37 -8.34
C THR A 34 2.87 13.41 -9.21
N ALA A 35 3.62 14.14 -10.01
CA ALA A 35 3.09 15.12 -10.93
C ALA A 35 3.95 15.18 -12.21
N LYS A 36 3.35 15.63 -13.32
CA LYS A 36 4.12 15.89 -14.55
C LYS A 36 5.12 17.02 -14.34
N ASN A 37 6.31 16.85 -14.91
CA ASN A 37 7.35 17.88 -14.89
C ASN A 37 7.13 18.93 -15.99
N THR A 38 5.92 19.54 -16.01
CA THR A 38 5.55 20.59 -16.97
C THR A 38 5.52 22.00 -16.36
N ALA A 39 5.45 22.07 -15.03
CA ALA A 39 5.47 23.31 -14.27
C ALA A 39 6.90 23.63 -13.77
N ARG A 40 7.20 24.91 -13.61
CA ARG A 40 8.49 25.36 -13.03
C ARG A 40 8.63 24.97 -11.55
N HIS A 41 7.52 25.06 -10.83
CA HIS A 41 7.48 24.71 -9.42
C HIS A 41 6.15 24.07 -9.05
N ILE A 42 6.21 22.95 -8.37
CA ILE A 42 5.05 22.29 -7.75
C ILE A 42 5.31 22.22 -6.25
N GLY A 43 4.37 22.72 -5.49
CA GLY A 43 4.32 22.60 -4.04
C GLY A 43 3.09 21.84 -3.60
N ILE A 44 3.10 21.36 -2.37
CA ILE A 44 1.97 20.72 -1.70
C ILE A 44 1.84 21.29 -0.29
N ALA A 45 0.61 21.54 0.13
CA ALA A 45 0.29 21.98 1.48
C ALA A 45 -0.84 21.13 2.05
N PHE A 46 -0.78 20.84 3.34
CA PHE A 46 -1.64 19.89 4.02
C PHE A 46 -2.60 20.54 5.01
N GLU A 47 -3.82 20.00 5.13
CA GLU A 47 -4.81 20.48 6.11
C GLU A 47 -4.36 20.28 7.56
N HIS A 48 -3.65 19.20 7.87
CA HIS A 48 -3.14 18.93 9.22
C HIS A 48 -2.01 19.88 9.64
N GLU A 49 -1.41 20.62 8.68
CA GLU A 49 -0.47 21.73 8.91
C GLU A 49 -1.16 23.09 8.72
N GLU A 50 -2.49 23.11 8.68
CA GLU A 50 -3.29 24.33 8.45
C GLU A 50 -2.91 25.08 7.17
N TYR A 51 -2.35 24.38 6.17
CA TYR A 51 -1.83 24.91 4.91
C TYR A 51 -0.73 25.99 5.07
N LYS A 52 -0.09 26.07 6.26
CA LYS A 52 0.95 27.08 6.56
C LYS A 52 2.29 26.75 5.93
N THR A 53 2.58 25.48 5.69
CA THR A 53 3.83 25.00 5.11
C THR A 53 3.59 24.53 3.68
N ILE A 54 4.39 25.07 2.75
CA ILE A 54 4.41 24.60 1.37
C ILE A 54 5.67 23.76 1.19
N HIS A 55 5.47 22.48 0.92
CA HIS A 55 6.54 21.53 0.64
C HIS A 55 6.78 21.45 -0.86
N SER A 56 8.02 21.60 -1.31
CA SER A 56 8.37 21.56 -2.72
C SER A 56 8.56 20.14 -3.23
N PHE A 57 8.06 19.84 -4.41
CA PHE A 57 8.34 18.61 -5.12
C PHE A 57 9.80 18.55 -5.58
N LYS A 58 10.33 17.35 -5.72
CA LYS A 58 11.65 17.04 -6.27
C LYS A 58 11.49 16.46 -7.67
N ILE A 59 12.49 16.66 -8.52
CA ILE A 59 12.51 16.12 -9.88
C ILE A 59 13.15 14.72 -9.85
N ARG A 60 12.50 13.78 -10.53
CA ARG A 60 13.03 12.46 -10.85
C ARG A 60 13.21 12.37 -12.35
N ASN A 61 14.44 12.19 -12.82
CA ASN A 61 14.75 11.88 -14.21
C ASN A 61 14.78 10.37 -14.41
N ILE A 62 14.16 9.94 -15.50
CA ILE A 62 14.16 8.56 -15.98
C ILE A 62 15.06 8.52 -17.20
N TYR A 63 16.07 7.65 -17.17
CA TYR A 63 17.09 7.56 -18.19
C TYR A 63 16.86 6.35 -19.08
N ASP A 64 17.16 6.49 -20.38
CA ASP A 64 17.24 5.38 -21.32
C ASP A 64 18.54 4.56 -21.16
N ALA A 65 18.73 3.55 -22.02
CA ALA A 65 19.91 2.71 -22.04
C ALA A 65 21.21 3.49 -22.36
N ASP A 66 21.10 4.64 -23.01
CA ASP A 66 22.22 5.53 -23.37
C ASP A 66 22.47 6.63 -22.33
N TYR A 67 21.86 6.53 -21.15
CA TYR A 67 21.92 7.54 -20.07
C TYR A 67 21.40 8.93 -20.45
N LYS A 68 20.53 9.02 -21.47
CA LYS A 68 19.82 10.25 -21.79
C LYS A 68 18.50 10.31 -21.04
N VAL A 69 18.10 11.49 -20.61
CA VAL A 69 16.79 11.71 -19.95
C VAL A 69 15.71 11.43 -20.97
N GLN A 70 14.98 10.34 -20.80
CA GLN A 70 13.83 9.94 -21.61
C GLN A 70 12.57 10.66 -21.13
N GLU A 71 12.36 10.68 -19.83
CA GLU A 71 11.20 11.28 -19.19
C GLU A 71 11.60 11.88 -17.84
N SER A 72 10.80 12.82 -17.33
CA SER A 72 10.96 13.34 -15.97
C SER A 72 9.61 13.57 -15.33
N LEU A 73 9.54 13.29 -14.05
CA LEU A 73 8.37 13.59 -13.22
C LEU A 73 8.79 14.35 -11.95
N GLN A 74 7.84 15.01 -11.33
CA GLN A 74 8.03 15.61 -10.02
C GLN A 74 7.34 14.75 -8.95
N PHE A 75 7.94 14.64 -7.77
CA PHE A 75 7.40 13.83 -6.69
C PHE A 75 7.61 14.49 -5.33
N PHE A 76 6.74 14.13 -4.39
CA PHE A 76 6.87 14.44 -2.99
C PHE A 76 6.51 13.20 -2.15
N ILE A 77 7.28 12.95 -1.09
CA ILE A 77 7.08 11.83 -0.19
C ILE A 77 7.03 12.36 1.23
N ILE A 78 6.00 12.01 1.97
CA ILE A 78 5.85 12.35 3.39
C ILE A 78 5.54 11.09 4.20
N LYS A 79 6.06 11.01 5.41
CA LYS A 79 5.62 9.99 6.36
C LYS A 79 4.16 10.24 6.74
N LEU A 80 3.38 9.18 6.73
CA LEU A 80 1.99 9.24 7.18
C LEU A 80 1.93 9.74 8.63
N PRO A 81 1.20 10.80 8.92
CA PRO A 81 0.96 11.24 10.29
C PRO A 81 0.26 10.13 11.08
N LYS A 82 0.67 9.90 12.33
CA LYS A 82 0.23 8.75 13.13
C LYS A 82 -1.28 8.73 13.41
N ASP A 83 -1.89 9.91 13.51
CA ASP A 83 -3.27 10.08 13.98
C ASP A 83 -4.22 10.58 12.88
N VAL A 84 -3.77 10.62 11.63
CA VAL A 84 -4.55 11.11 10.50
C VAL A 84 -5.03 9.93 9.66
N GLN A 85 -6.33 9.71 9.59
CA GLN A 85 -6.94 8.66 8.76
C GLN A 85 -7.14 9.11 7.31
N VAL A 86 -7.34 10.41 7.09
CA VAL A 86 -7.51 11.01 5.77
C VAL A 86 -6.59 12.21 5.65
N VAL A 87 -5.66 12.17 4.71
CA VAL A 87 -4.77 13.30 4.40
C VAL A 87 -5.44 14.18 3.36
N ARG A 88 -5.80 15.41 3.76
CA ARG A 88 -6.30 16.44 2.84
C ARG A 88 -5.21 17.41 2.49
N TYR A 89 -5.14 17.78 1.21
CA TYR A 89 -4.06 18.60 0.68
C TYR A 89 -4.51 19.43 -0.53
N ARG A 90 -3.71 20.43 -0.86
CA ARG A 90 -3.80 21.20 -2.10
C ARG A 90 -2.43 21.24 -2.77
N LEU A 91 -2.41 21.27 -4.07
CA LEU A 91 -1.21 21.55 -4.85
C LEU A 91 -1.10 23.04 -5.11
N ILE A 92 0.13 23.50 -5.23
CA ILE A 92 0.48 24.85 -5.67
C ILE A 92 1.32 24.69 -6.92
N ILE A 93 0.73 24.96 -8.10
CA ILE A 93 1.40 24.81 -9.39
C ILE A 93 1.69 26.21 -9.94
N ASP A 94 2.97 26.56 -10.03
CA ASP A 94 3.44 27.88 -10.45
C ASP A 94 2.73 29.03 -9.71
N GLY A 95 2.51 28.84 -8.40
CA GLY A 95 1.86 29.81 -7.51
C GLY A 95 0.33 29.70 -7.45
N LEU A 96 -0.30 28.89 -8.30
CA LEU A 96 -1.75 28.70 -8.30
C LEU A 96 -2.17 27.54 -7.40
N TRP A 97 -3.00 27.82 -6.41
CA TRP A 97 -3.60 26.83 -5.52
C TRP A 97 -4.69 26.03 -6.21
N THR A 98 -4.51 24.72 -6.33
CA THR A 98 -5.42 23.83 -7.05
C THR A 98 -5.59 22.49 -6.34
N THR A 99 -6.59 21.73 -6.76
CA THR A 99 -6.67 20.30 -6.43
C THR A 99 -5.69 19.51 -7.30
N ASP A 100 -5.33 18.31 -6.87
CA ASP A 100 -4.48 17.41 -7.63
C ASP A 100 -5.24 16.92 -8.89
N PRO A 101 -4.73 17.15 -10.10
CA PRO A 101 -5.38 16.72 -11.32
C PRO A 101 -5.39 15.20 -11.52
N TYR A 102 -4.45 14.49 -10.88
CA TYR A 102 -4.33 13.02 -10.94
C TYR A 102 -5.08 12.29 -9.83
N ASN A 103 -5.67 13.04 -8.88
CA ASN A 103 -6.48 12.48 -7.81
C ASN A 103 -7.95 12.82 -8.01
N SER A 104 -8.77 11.83 -8.33
CA SER A 104 -10.22 11.99 -8.46
C SER A 104 -10.94 12.13 -7.11
N ASN A 105 -10.30 11.73 -6.00
CA ASN A 105 -10.87 11.80 -4.66
C ASN A 105 -10.73 13.21 -4.10
N LYS A 106 -11.83 13.97 -4.13
CA LYS A 106 -11.91 15.37 -3.74
C LYS A 106 -13.07 15.56 -2.78
N THR A 107 -12.90 16.48 -1.84
CA THR A 107 -13.95 16.86 -0.88
C THR A 107 -13.99 18.37 -0.71
N TYR A 108 -15.14 18.89 -0.29
CA TYR A 108 -15.23 20.28 0.10
C TYR A 108 -14.73 20.43 1.54
N SER A 109 -13.79 21.33 1.75
CA SER A 109 -13.26 21.66 3.08
C SER A 109 -14.00 22.90 3.60
N GLU A 110 -14.78 22.72 4.65
CA GLU A 110 -15.46 23.83 5.34
C GLU A 110 -14.46 24.83 5.95
N LYS A 111 -13.27 24.33 6.34
CA LYS A 111 -12.24 25.16 6.96
C LYS A 111 -11.67 26.23 6.03
N CYS A 112 -11.54 25.92 4.75
CA CYS A 112 -10.97 26.85 3.76
C CYS A 112 -11.97 27.24 2.65
N GLY A 113 -13.21 26.73 2.67
CA GLY A 113 -14.28 27.12 1.74
C GLY A 113 -14.04 26.69 0.28
N VAL A 114 -13.21 25.69 0.05
CA VAL A 114 -12.83 25.24 -1.31
C VAL A 114 -12.75 23.73 -1.41
N LEU A 115 -12.74 23.22 -2.65
CA LEU A 115 -12.41 21.82 -2.91
C LEU A 115 -10.94 21.54 -2.62
N VAL A 116 -10.69 20.44 -1.94
CA VAL A 116 -9.36 19.91 -1.64
C VAL A 116 -9.26 18.46 -2.10
N SER A 117 -8.08 18.04 -2.44
CA SER A 117 -7.80 16.62 -2.70
C SER A 117 -7.62 15.88 -1.40
N GLN A 118 -8.03 14.61 -1.36
CA GLN A 118 -7.84 13.78 -0.18
C GLN A 118 -7.31 12.39 -0.55
N VAL A 119 -6.55 11.82 0.38
CA VAL A 119 -6.07 10.44 0.32
C VAL A 119 -6.42 9.77 1.63
N ASP A 120 -7.03 8.60 1.54
CA ASP A 120 -7.18 7.76 2.72
C ASP A 120 -5.79 7.32 3.18
N ALA A 121 -5.36 7.90 4.29
CA ALA A 121 -4.14 7.52 4.98
C ALA A 121 -4.32 6.22 5.77
N ASN A 122 -5.44 5.52 5.53
CA ASN A 122 -5.54 4.13 5.94
C ASN A 122 -4.24 3.50 5.47
N ARG A 123 -3.31 3.38 6.44
CA ARG A 123 -2.08 2.64 6.24
C ARG A 123 -2.53 1.46 5.43
N SER A 124 -2.05 1.34 4.22
CA SER A 124 -1.99 0.01 3.68
C SER A 124 -1.13 -0.72 4.72
N ILE A 125 -1.79 -1.30 5.72
CA ILE A 125 -1.27 -2.50 6.34
C ILE A 125 -0.82 -3.22 5.10
N PRO A 126 0.48 -3.48 4.91
CA PRO A 126 0.89 -4.17 3.70
C PRO A 126 -0.03 -5.37 3.67
N PHE A 127 -0.95 -5.41 2.66
CA PHE A 127 -1.92 -6.50 2.58
C PHE A 127 -1.12 -7.77 2.34
N VAL A 128 -0.43 -8.19 3.39
CA VAL A 128 0.50 -9.33 3.42
C VAL A 128 0.10 -10.21 4.60
N THR A 129 0.25 -11.48 4.41
CA THR A 129 0.08 -12.44 5.49
C THR A 129 1.24 -12.31 6.47
N GLU A 130 0.93 -11.99 7.73
CA GLU A 130 1.92 -11.79 8.79
C GLU A 130 1.37 -12.17 10.17
N GLN A 131 2.26 -12.43 11.11
CA GLN A 131 1.90 -12.54 12.52
C GLN A 131 1.75 -11.15 13.12
N LYS A 132 0.58 -10.85 13.70
CA LYS A 132 0.31 -9.63 14.45
C LYS A 132 0.95 -9.66 15.84
N LYS A 133 1.12 -8.49 16.45
CA LYS A 133 1.67 -8.34 17.80
C LYS A 133 0.84 -9.01 18.91
N ASP A 134 -0.44 -9.26 18.64
CA ASP A 134 -1.37 -9.95 19.54
C ASP A 134 -1.31 -11.48 19.42
N GLY A 135 -0.35 -12.01 18.63
CA GLY A 135 -0.15 -13.44 18.41
C GLY A 135 -1.06 -14.07 17.35
N ARG A 136 -1.99 -13.30 16.76
CA ARG A 136 -2.81 -13.78 15.66
C ARG A 136 -2.03 -13.75 14.35
N VAL A 137 -2.35 -14.66 13.45
CA VAL A 137 -1.92 -14.60 12.06
C VAL A 137 -2.99 -13.91 11.24
N HIS A 138 -2.59 -12.84 10.56
CA HIS A 138 -3.40 -12.10 9.62
C HIS A 138 -3.14 -12.63 8.21
N PHE A 139 -4.10 -13.35 7.65
CA PHE A 139 -4.03 -13.88 6.29
C PHE A 139 -4.64 -12.89 5.31
N VAL A 140 -3.96 -12.66 4.19
CA VAL A 140 -4.42 -11.75 3.15
C VAL A 140 -4.32 -12.39 1.77
N TYR A 141 -5.42 -12.31 1.03
CA TYR A 141 -5.47 -12.70 -0.38
C TYR A 141 -5.88 -11.51 -1.25
N LYS A 142 -5.19 -11.32 -2.36
CA LYS A 142 -5.51 -10.32 -3.38
C LYS A 142 -6.06 -11.00 -4.62
N GLY A 143 -7.28 -10.65 -4.99
CA GLY A 143 -7.97 -11.22 -6.15
C GLY A 143 -8.95 -10.26 -6.78
N THR A 144 -9.94 -10.81 -7.47
CA THR A 144 -11.03 -10.03 -8.08
C THR A 144 -12.13 -9.79 -7.04
N LYS A 145 -12.81 -8.64 -7.13
CA LYS A 145 -13.97 -8.32 -6.29
C LYS A 145 -15.07 -9.39 -6.40
N GLY A 146 -15.68 -9.72 -5.26
CA GLY A 146 -16.86 -10.58 -5.18
C GLY A 146 -16.56 -12.08 -5.29
N GLN A 147 -15.30 -12.49 -5.10
CA GLN A 147 -14.93 -13.91 -5.04
C GLN A 147 -15.26 -14.50 -3.65
N GLN A 148 -15.53 -15.78 -3.60
CA GLN A 148 -15.61 -16.53 -2.35
C GLN A 148 -14.27 -17.21 -2.08
N ILE A 149 -13.43 -16.56 -1.29
CA ILE A 149 -12.10 -17.04 -0.95
C ILE A 149 -12.15 -17.76 0.40
N ARG A 150 -11.53 -18.94 0.45
CA ARG A 150 -11.43 -19.76 1.65
C ARG A 150 -9.97 -19.99 2.01
N LEU A 151 -9.72 -20.26 3.29
CA LEU A 151 -8.42 -20.54 3.84
C LEU A 151 -8.39 -21.95 4.42
N GLY A 152 -7.42 -22.76 4.03
CA GLY A 152 -7.18 -24.07 4.59
C GLY A 152 -5.67 -24.32 4.75
N GLY A 153 -5.32 -25.22 5.65
CA GLY A 153 -3.93 -25.53 5.91
C GLY A 153 -3.76 -26.65 6.92
N SER A 154 -2.54 -26.84 7.42
CA SER A 154 -2.25 -27.85 8.44
C SER A 154 -3.09 -27.68 9.72
N PHE A 155 -3.49 -26.43 10.03
CA PHE A 155 -4.36 -26.10 11.16
C PHE A 155 -5.83 -26.48 10.98
N THR A 156 -6.26 -26.82 9.76
CA THR A 156 -7.61 -27.34 9.44
C THR A 156 -7.58 -28.77 8.93
N ASN A 157 -6.42 -29.44 9.05
CA ASN A 157 -6.19 -30.71 8.38
C ASN A 157 -6.50 -30.66 6.86
N TRP A 158 -6.19 -29.49 6.25
CA TRP A 158 -6.43 -29.16 4.84
C TRP A 158 -7.91 -29.08 4.41
N ASP A 159 -8.85 -29.09 5.38
CA ASP A 159 -10.23 -28.78 5.08
C ASP A 159 -10.39 -27.28 4.77
N SER A 160 -10.64 -26.99 3.51
CA SER A 160 -10.80 -25.62 3.02
C SER A 160 -12.21 -25.03 3.26
N TRP A 161 -13.13 -25.80 3.84
CA TRP A 161 -14.50 -25.34 4.07
C TRP A 161 -14.71 -24.70 5.46
N ILE A 162 -13.73 -24.82 6.34
CA ILE A 162 -13.83 -24.35 7.72
C ILE A 162 -13.79 -22.81 7.77
N TYR A 163 -12.90 -22.18 6.99
CA TYR A 163 -12.70 -20.73 7.05
C TYR A 163 -12.98 -20.05 5.71
N THR A 164 -13.93 -19.11 5.71
CA THR A 164 -14.18 -18.21 4.59
C THR A 164 -13.62 -16.84 4.91
N MET A 165 -12.80 -16.30 4.01
CA MET A 165 -12.21 -14.99 4.15
C MET A 165 -13.22 -13.89 3.86
N ARG A 166 -13.09 -12.75 4.54
CA ARG A 166 -13.97 -11.59 4.35
C ARG A 166 -13.34 -10.63 3.35
N GLU A 167 -14.11 -10.22 2.36
CA GLU A 167 -13.73 -9.09 1.50
C GLU A 167 -13.89 -7.78 2.28
N THR A 168 -12.77 -7.14 2.64
CA THR A 168 -12.73 -5.90 3.44
C THR A 168 -12.64 -4.66 2.55
N THR A 169 -11.97 -4.81 1.42
CA THR A 169 -11.85 -3.82 0.35
C THR A 169 -12.03 -4.56 -0.97
N PRO A 170 -12.55 -3.94 -2.04
CA PRO A 170 -12.75 -4.61 -3.33
C PRO A 170 -11.51 -5.37 -3.80
N GLY A 171 -11.63 -6.72 -3.86
CA GLY A 171 -10.54 -7.62 -4.24
C GLY A 171 -9.52 -7.94 -3.14
N ILE A 172 -9.69 -7.42 -1.92
CA ILE A 172 -8.84 -7.75 -0.77
C ILE A 172 -9.64 -8.58 0.22
N TYR A 173 -9.15 -9.76 0.50
CA TYR A 173 -9.77 -10.74 1.40
C TYR A 173 -8.87 -10.96 2.60
N GLU A 174 -9.42 -10.86 3.81
CA GLU A 174 -8.67 -10.92 5.05
C GLU A 174 -9.30 -11.92 6.02
N PHE A 175 -8.46 -12.55 6.83
CA PHE A 175 -8.88 -13.44 7.89
C PHE A 175 -7.84 -13.46 9.02
N ASP A 176 -8.28 -13.20 10.25
CA ASP A 176 -7.43 -13.26 11.45
C ASP A 176 -7.67 -14.59 12.18
N LEU A 177 -6.61 -15.38 12.36
CA LEU A 177 -6.69 -16.67 13.03
C LEU A 177 -5.70 -16.72 14.20
N PRO A 178 -6.15 -16.99 15.44
CA PRO A 178 -5.24 -17.28 16.55
C PRO A 178 -4.63 -18.66 16.32
N LEU A 179 -3.31 -18.71 16.18
CA LEU A 179 -2.56 -19.96 16.05
C LEU A 179 -1.52 -20.03 17.17
N PRO A 180 -1.38 -21.16 17.87
CA PRO A 180 -0.29 -21.40 18.80
C PRO A 180 1.09 -21.26 18.14
N PRO A 181 2.18 -21.04 18.92
CA PRO A 181 3.52 -21.06 18.36
C PRO A 181 3.79 -22.36 17.59
N GLY A 182 4.33 -22.23 16.38
CA GLY A 182 4.57 -23.36 15.50
C GLY A 182 4.72 -22.96 14.03
N THR A 183 5.00 -23.94 13.19
CA THR A 183 5.10 -23.74 11.74
C THR A 183 3.89 -24.34 11.05
N TYR A 184 3.20 -23.53 10.25
CA TYR A 184 1.97 -23.87 9.58
C TYR A 184 2.08 -23.75 8.08
N GLN A 185 1.54 -24.74 7.37
CA GLN A 185 1.39 -24.74 5.92
C GLN A 185 -0.04 -24.38 5.58
N TYR A 186 -0.25 -23.54 4.55
CA TYR A 186 -1.58 -23.08 4.17
C TYR A 186 -1.68 -22.73 2.68
N ALA A 187 -2.92 -22.68 2.21
CA ALA A 187 -3.27 -22.20 0.87
C ALA A 187 -4.62 -21.49 0.91
N PHE A 188 -4.84 -20.63 -0.07
CA PHE A 188 -6.16 -20.08 -0.37
C PHE A 188 -6.89 -20.94 -1.38
N TYR A 189 -8.22 -20.87 -1.37
CA TYR A 189 -9.06 -21.63 -2.25
C TYR A 189 -10.13 -20.75 -2.88
N ASN A 190 -10.23 -20.84 -4.20
CA ASN A 190 -11.34 -20.24 -4.96
C ASN A 190 -12.03 -21.36 -5.74
N GLY A 191 -13.23 -21.77 -5.28
CA GLY A 191 -13.85 -23.00 -5.73
C GLY A 191 -12.96 -24.21 -5.45
N MET A 192 -12.59 -24.97 -6.47
CA MET A 192 -11.69 -26.13 -6.38
C MET A 192 -10.21 -25.76 -6.59
N ASN A 193 -9.92 -24.52 -6.94
CA ASN A 193 -8.56 -24.09 -7.23
C ASN A 193 -7.79 -23.76 -5.95
N THR A 194 -6.63 -24.39 -5.77
CA THR A 194 -5.67 -24.07 -4.71
C THR A 194 -4.76 -22.93 -5.18
N ILE A 195 -4.58 -21.94 -4.34
CA ILE A 195 -3.83 -20.72 -4.65
C ILE A 195 -2.80 -20.49 -3.55
N VAL A 196 -1.53 -20.34 -3.92
CA VAL A 196 -0.46 -19.95 -2.99
C VAL A 196 -0.59 -18.48 -2.63
N ASP A 197 -0.16 -18.13 -1.44
CA ASP A 197 -0.10 -16.75 -1.01
C ASP A 197 1.02 -15.99 -1.73
N ARG A 198 0.65 -15.05 -2.59
CA ARG A 198 1.62 -14.23 -3.33
C ARG A 198 2.30 -13.17 -2.46
N THR A 199 1.75 -12.91 -1.28
CA THR A 199 2.30 -11.91 -0.34
C THR A 199 3.36 -12.51 0.60
N ASN A 200 3.39 -13.85 0.71
CA ASN A 200 4.36 -14.60 1.48
C ASN A 200 5.34 -15.30 0.53
N PRO A 201 6.65 -15.05 0.61
CA PRO A 201 7.63 -15.68 -0.28
C PRO A 201 7.94 -17.15 0.06
N ILE A 202 7.61 -17.62 1.27
CA ILE A 202 7.96 -18.97 1.73
C ILE A 202 7.00 -19.97 1.12
N ARG A 203 7.56 -20.95 0.39
CA ARG A 203 6.82 -21.99 -0.31
C ARG A 203 7.09 -23.36 0.29
N CYS A 204 6.08 -24.22 0.24
CA CYS A 204 6.15 -25.61 0.63
C CYS A 204 5.21 -26.45 -0.28
N TYR A 205 5.07 -27.73 0.02
CA TYR A 205 4.10 -28.60 -0.64
C TYR A 205 3.11 -29.13 0.39
N ALA A 206 1.85 -29.12 0.03
CA ALA A 206 0.78 -29.75 0.78
C ALA A 206 0.86 -31.29 0.66
N PRO A 207 0.19 -32.08 1.51
CA PRO A 207 0.19 -33.54 1.43
C PRO A 207 -0.32 -34.10 0.10
N ASP A 208 -1.15 -33.35 -0.62
CA ASP A 208 -1.66 -33.71 -1.96
C ASP A 208 -0.67 -33.37 -3.10
N GLY A 209 0.53 -32.92 -2.75
CA GLY A 209 1.59 -32.55 -3.70
C GLY A 209 1.43 -31.16 -4.35
N LYS A 210 0.38 -30.42 -4.03
CA LYS A 210 0.19 -29.06 -4.54
C LYS A 210 1.07 -28.06 -3.78
N GLN A 211 1.45 -27.01 -4.47
CA GLN A 211 2.21 -25.92 -3.88
C GLN A 211 1.36 -25.16 -2.84
N ALA A 212 1.97 -24.85 -1.71
CA ALA A 212 1.38 -24.13 -0.58
C ALA A 212 2.35 -23.06 -0.05
N SER A 213 1.89 -22.25 0.88
CA SER A 213 2.69 -21.25 1.58
C SER A 213 2.93 -21.71 3.02
N GLN A 214 3.99 -21.19 3.66
CA GLN A 214 4.35 -21.54 5.03
C GLN A 214 4.51 -20.28 5.88
N ILE A 215 4.02 -20.32 7.12
CA ILE A 215 4.22 -19.26 8.11
C ILE A 215 4.67 -19.87 9.44
N THR A 216 5.58 -19.18 10.12
CA THR A 216 6.01 -19.54 11.47
C THR A 216 5.45 -18.52 12.45
N VAL A 217 4.83 -19.01 13.52
CA VAL A 217 4.25 -18.24 14.63
C VAL A 217 5.16 -18.42 15.82
N ASN A 218 5.58 -17.32 16.43
CA ASN A 218 6.48 -17.27 17.60
C ASN A 218 5.72 -17.01 18.90
#